data_7fb924514287d446f87a3130f58ac1ff
#
_entry.id   7fb924514287d446f87a3130f58ac1ff
#
_cell.length_a   1.000
_cell.length_b   1.000
_cell.length_c   1.000
_cell.angle_alpha   90.00
_cell.angle_beta   90.00
_cell.angle_gamma   90.00
#
_symmetry.space_group_name_H-M   'P 1'
#
loop_
_entity.id
_entity.type
_entity.pdbx_description
1 polymer ?
#
loop_
_entity_poly.entity_id
_entity_poly.type
_entity_poly.pdbx_seq_one_letter_code
_entity_poly.pdbx_strand_id
1 'polypeptide(L)'
;MLEEIKNDIQAKLIDLLNFFEVRDDDFNVASTLWKNIYQTGLLGELQQTLQNQKREKNFLLISDFNALVSEALTQEDAPFIYLRTGEKFNHIFIDEFQDTSTTQWSNMLPLVENSLSDGNSVFLVGDVKQSIYRWRGSESEQLANFPNPPKSLPKHLQTEKHLQLKNFFNGLEILDTNYRSVENIVSFNNQVFELLSKKINPNFNSFFEGYIQKPNKKGKLGYLEFNILPEENYHETQLEELAKVVARKIELNNKPKDILILTRGNDVVAEITAFLTDKNIPVISSEGLLLKNSPKVCLLMALLNYQYQKGQNTQVNATLWYWVQKNNLEISFDLTDLESNHLQLIFPNQNIEKLATKSVFELLETFAFWLGFYENEDAFISAFFNTAIEYFSKHSDGYNAFADWWNDNKNKLAVETPGEANAV
;
A
#
# COMPACT_ATOMS: atom_id res chain seq x y z
N MET A 1 -21.45 -30.74 -57.44
CA MET A 1 -20.06 -30.25 -57.38
C MET A 1 -19.88 -28.94 -56.58
N LEU A 2 -20.50 -27.80 -56.98
CA LEU A 2 -20.35 -26.53 -56.20
C LEU A 2 -21.01 -26.57 -54.80
N GLU A 3 -22.17 -27.22 -54.66
CA GLU A 3 -22.85 -27.41 -53.37
C GLU A 3 -22.09 -28.41 -52.44
N GLU A 4 -21.51 -29.44 -53.00
CA GLU A 4 -20.69 -30.38 -52.24
C GLU A 4 -19.41 -29.72 -51.71
N ILE A 5 -18.75 -28.88 -52.54
CA ILE A 5 -17.57 -28.10 -52.10
C ILE A 5 -17.96 -27.12 -51.01
N LYS A 6 -19.10 -26.46 -51.12
CA LYS A 6 -19.59 -25.53 -50.10
C LYS A 6 -19.86 -26.24 -48.76
N ASN A 7 -20.48 -27.42 -48.80
CA ASN A 7 -20.79 -28.20 -47.61
C ASN A 7 -19.51 -28.76 -46.95
N ASP A 8 -18.51 -29.19 -47.76
CA ASP A 8 -17.22 -29.65 -47.24
C ASP A 8 -16.42 -28.51 -46.56
N ILE A 9 -16.43 -27.32 -47.16
CA ILE A 9 -15.80 -26.14 -46.59
C ILE A 9 -16.50 -25.73 -45.27
N GLN A 10 -17.85 -25.77 -45.27
CA GLN A 10 -18.63 -25.41 -44.08
C GLN A 10 -18.40 -26.40 -42.93
N ALA A 11 -18.35 -27.69 -43.24
CA ALA A 11 -18.01 -28.72 -42.23
C ALA A 11 -16.62 -28.52 -41.63
N LYS A 12 -15.61 -28.28 -42.47
CA LYS A 12 -14.24 -28.01 -42.01
C LYS A 12 -14.11 -26.71 -41.18
N LEU A 13 -14.91 -25.70 -41.54
CA LEU A 13 -14.96 -24.43 -40.78
C LEU A 13 -15.58 -24.64 -39.38
N ILE A 14 -16.64 -25.45 -39.31
CA ILE A 14 -17.28 -25.82 -38.03
C ILE A 14 -16.31 -26.63 -37.16
N ASP A 15 -15.61 -27.60 -37.78
CA ASP A 15 -14.60 -28.38 -37.06
C ASP A 15 -13.45 -27.51 -36.54
N LEU A 16 -13.05 -26.51 -37.33
CA LEU A 16 -12.00 -25.55 -36.91
C LEU A 16 -12.50 -24.64 -35.77
N LEU A 17 -13.74 -24.17 -35.82
CA LEU A 17 -14.35 -23.39 -34.76
C LEU A 17 -14.45 -24.18 -33.46
N ASN A 18 -14.95 -25.43 -33.53
CA ASN A 18 -15.04 -26.33 -32.40
C ASN A 18 -13.63 -26.63 -31.80
N PHE A 19 -12.61 -26.77 -32.66
CA PHE A 19 -11.23 -26.98 -32.22
C PHE A 19 -10.71 -25.77 -31.41
N PHE A 20 -11.03 -24.55 -31.85
CA PHE A 20 -10.65 -23.34 -31.10
C PHE A 20 -11.46 -23.17 -29.82
N GLU A 21 -12.78 -23.38 -29.86
CA GLU A 21 -13.63 -23.26 -28.66
C GLU A 21 -13.25 -24.24 -27.54
N VAL A 22 -12.91 -25.49 -27.90
CA VAL A 22 -12.51 -26.51 -26.90
C VAL A 22 -11.10 -26.31 -26.35
N ARG A 23 -10.20 -25.62 -27.07
CA ARG A 23 -8.79 -25.45 -26.71
C ARG A 23 -8.37 -24.03 -26.38
N ASP A 24 -9.31 -23.09 -26.40
CA ASP A 24 -9.00 -21.69 -26.14
C ASP A 24 -8.46 -21.48 -24.72
N ASP A 25 -9.01 -22.19 -23.73
CA ASP A 25 -8.53 -22.17 -22.36
C ASP A 25 -7.11 -22.75 -22.25
N ASP A 26 -6.84 -23.89 -22.87
CA ASP A 26 -5.50 -24.53 -22.87
C ASP A 26 -4.46 -23.64 -23.57
N PHE A 27 -4.84 -23.02 -24.69
CA PHE A 27 -3.96 -22.09 -25.42
C PHE A 27 -3.68 -20.83 -24.62
N ASN A 28 -4.69 -20.25 -23.98
CA ASN A 28 -4.55 -19.06 -23.13
C ASN A 28 -3.68 -19.36 -21.91
N VAL A 29 -3.85 -20.51 -21.26
CA VAL A 29 -3.00 -20.97 -20.16
C VAL A 29 -1.57 -21.17 -20.64
N ALA A 30 -1.35 -21.90 -21.74
CA ALA A 30 -0.02 -22.13 -22.30
C ALA A 30 0.68 -20.84 -22.72
N SER A 31 -0.05 -19.92 -23.37
CA SER A 31 0.47 -18.61 -23.77
C SER A 31 0.86 -17.76 -22.58
N THR A 32 0.05 -17.78 -21.51
CA THR A 32 0.31 -17.07 -20.28
C THR A 32 1.54 -17.65 -19.55
N LEU A 33 1.63 -18.98 -19.46
CA LEU A 33 2.79 -19.66 -18.89
C LEU A 33 4.06 -19.36 -19.70
N TRP A 34 3.99 -19.37 -21.02
CA TRP A 34 5.14 -19.08 -21.89
C TRP A 34 5.65 -17.66 -21.68
N LYS A 35 4.74 -16.67 -21.62
CA LYS A 35 5.13 -15.26 -21.38
C LYS A 35 5.80 -15.05 -20.02
N ASN A 36 5.47 -15.88 -19.04
CA ASN A 36 5.95 -15.75 -17.66
C ASN A 36 6.94 -16.85 -17.25
N ILE A 37 7.43 -17.68 -18.19
CA ILE A 37 8.23 -18.88 -17.88
C ILE A 37 9.51 -18.55 -17.10
N TYR A 38 10.20 -17.46 -17.46
CA TYR A 38 11.40 -17.02 -16.75
C TYR A 38 11.09 -16.53 -15.35
N GLN A 39 10.01 -15.76 -15.17
CA GLN A 39 9.56 -15.27 -13.87
C GLN A 39 9.14 -16.43 -12.98
N THR A 40 8.41 -17.40 -13.53
CA THR A 40 7.97 -18.59 -12.79
C THR A 40 9.16 -19.47 -12.40
N GLY A 41 10.17 -19.61 -13.29
CA GLY A 41 11.41 -20.36 -13.00
C GLY A 41 12.22 -19.73 -11.86
N LEU A 42 12.28 -18.38 -11.83
CA LEU A 42 12.99 -17.66 -10.77
C LEU A 42 12.29 -17.74 -9.40
N LEU A 43 10.97 -17.96 -9.35
CA LEU A 43 10.24 -18.06 -8.08
C LEU A 43 10.78 -19.18 -7.18
N GLY A 44 11.13 -20.33 -7.75
CA GLY A 44 11.70 -21.44 -6.99
C GLY A 44 13.03 -21.09 -6.33
N GLU A 45 13.93 -20.46 -7.08
CA GLU A 45 15.24 -20.02 -6.57
C GLU A 45 15.11 -18.90 -5.52
N LEU A 46 14.21 -17.95 -5.76
CA LEU A 46 13.91 -16.89 -4.80
C LEU A 46 13.36 -17.46 -3.49
N GLN A 47 12.43 -18.43 -3.58
CA GLN A 47 11.87 -19.08 -2.41
C GLN A 47 12.95 -19.85 -1.63
N GLN A 48 13.82 -20.58 -2.31
CA GLN A 48 14.93 -21.29 -1.68
C GLN A 48 15.92 -20.32 -1.02
N THR A 49 16.28 -19.24 -1.70
CA THR A 49 17.18 -18.21 -1.18
C THR A 49 16.58 -17.55 0.06
N LEU A 50 15.28 -17.22 0.02
CA LEU A 50 14.57 -16.65 1.16
C LEU A 50 14.56 -17.61 2.36
N GLN A 51 14.31 -18.90 2.13
CA GLN A 51 14.37 -19.92 3.20
C GLN A 51 15.76 -20.03 3.83
N ASN A 52 16.80 -19.99 3.01
CA ASN A 52 18.18 -20.01 3.50
C ASN A 52 18.47 -18.76 4.35
N GLN A 53 18.10 -17.58 3.88
CA GLN A 53 18.28 -16.33 4.64
C GLN A 53 17.47 -16.32 5.97
N LYS A 54 16.25 -16.86 5.98
CA LYS A 54 15.46 -17.02 7.20
C LYS A 54 16.20 -17.88 8.22
N ARG A 55 16.82 -18.98 7.78
CA ARG A 55 17.60 -19.86 8.66
C ARG A 55 18.89 -19.22 9.15
N GLU A 56 19.65 -18.59 8.25
CA GLU A 56 20.94 -17.95 8.58
C GLU A 56 20.78 -16.77 9.54
N LYS A 57 19.77 -15.93 9.29
CA LYS A 57 19.51 -14.72 10.08
C LYS A 57 18.53 -14.95 11.23
N ASN A 58 18.02 -16.16 11.40
CA ASN A 58 17.07 -16.58 12.44
C ASN A 58 15.85 -15.63 12.58
N PHE A 59 15.18 -15.32 11.45
CA PHE A 59 13.97 -14.51 11.44
C PHE A 59 12.82 -15.23 10.74
N LEU A 60 11.58 -14.84 11.11
CA LEU A 60 10.33 -15.28 10.48
C LEU A 60 9.61 -14.08 9.90
N LEU A 61 8.98 -14.26 8.75
CA LEU A 61 8.04 -13.27 8.21
C LEU A 61 6.70 -13.40 8.91
N ILE A 62 5.97 -12.28 9.03
CA ILE A 62 4.61 -12.29 9.60
C ILE A 62 3.69 -13.24 8.82
N SER A 63 3.85 -13.34 7.50
CA SER A 63 3.13 -14.29 6.65
C SER A 63 3.37 -15.76 7.01
N ASP A 64 4.54 -16.10 7.58
CA ASP A 64 4.87 -17.47 7.94
C ASP A 64 4.09 -17.95 9.16
N PHE A 65 3.69 -17.05 10.06
CA PHE A 65 2.96 -17.41 11.27
C PHE A 65 1.65 -18.14 10.96
N ASN A 66 0.89 -17.67 10.00
CA ASN A 66 -0.38 -18.33 9.63
C ASN A 66 -0.15 -19.74 9.09
N ALA A 67 0.91 -19.96 8.32
CA ALA A 67 1.27 -21.27 7.79
C ALA A 67 1.76 -22.21 8.91
N LEU A 68 2.62 -21.73 9.80
CA LEU A 68 3.14 -22.49 10.94
C LEU A 68 2.03 -22.89 11.90
N VAL A 69 1.09 -21.99 12.19
CA VAL A 69 -0.07 -22.31 13.02
C VAL A 69 -0.95 -23.35 12.31
N SER A 70 -1.20 -23.20 11.01
CA SER A 70 -1.96 -24.16 10.23
C SER A 70 -1.33 -25.56 10.23
N GLU A 71 -0.01 -25.64 10.06
CA GLU A 71 0.74 -26.91 10.11
C GLU A 71 0.66 -27.54 11.50
N ALA A 72 0.85 -26.76 12.56
CA ALA A 72 0.75 -27.25 13.94
C ALA A 72 -0.65 -27.75 14.28
N LEU A 73 -1.71 -27.14 13.72
CA LEU A 73 -3.09 -27.54 13.92
C LEU A 73 -3.49 -28.81 13.15
N THR A 74 -2.77 -29.13 12.07
CA THR A 74 -3.06 -30.33 11.26
C THR A 74 -2.37 -31.59 11.77
N GLN A 75 -1.32 -31.45 12.58
CA GLN A 75 -0.52 -32.60 13.08
C GLN A 75 -1.08 -33.27 14.32
N GLU A 76 -2.06 -32.67 15.04
CA GLU A 76 -2.62 -33.21 16.27
C GLU A 76 -4.15 -33.10 16.32
N ASP A 77 -4.83 -34.14 16.81
CA ASP A 77 -6.30 -34.22 16.94
C ASP A 77 -6.89 -33.20 17.94
N ALA A 78 -6.11 -32.75 18.91
CA ALA A 78 -6.46 -31.65 19.80
C ALA A 78 -5.27 -30.68 19.85
N PRO A 79 -5.39 -29.48 19.28
CA PRO A 79 -4.26 -28.59 19.18
C PRO A 79 -3.72 -28.24 20.57
N PHE A 80 -2.61 -28.88 20.93
CA PHE A 80 -1.86 -28.65 22.17
C PHE A 80 -1.59 -27.15 22.41
N ILE A 81 -1.48 -26.37 21.35
CA ILE A 81 -1.38 -24.92 21.39
C ILE A 81 -2.55 -24.29 22.13
N TYR A 82 -3.80 -24.73 21.87
CA TYR A 82 -4.98 -24.19 22.54
C TYR A 82 -5.11 -24.66 24.00
N LEU A 83 -4.66 -25.88 24.28
CA LEU A 83 -4.59 -26.37 25.65
C LEU A 83 -3.51 -25.67 26.47
N ARG A 84 -2.39 -25.26 25.83
CA ARG A 84 -1.25 -24.64 26.47
C ARG A 84 -1.45 -23.15 26.75
N THR A 85 -2.30 -22.46 25.98
CA THR A 85 -2.69 -21.08 26.30
C THR A 85 -3.47 -21.00 27.62
N GLY A 86 -3.95 -22.14 28.13
CA GLY A 86 -4.57 -22.25 29.45
C GLY A 86 -5.83 -21.43 29.67
N GLU A 87 -6.21 -20.64 28.72
CA GLU A 87 -7.35 -19.73 28.76
C GLU A 87 -8.45 -20.24 27.85
N LYS A 88 -9.63 -20.45 28.41
CA LYS A 88 -10.84 -20.68 27.63
C LYS A 88 -11.40 -19.34 27.19
N PHE A 89 -11.45 -19.13 25.89
CA PHE A 89 -12.19 -17.99 25.32
C PHE A 89 -13.68 -18.30 25.36
N ASN A 90 -14.40 -17.63 26.24
CA ASN A 90 -15.84 -17.81 26.36
C ASN A 90 -16.61 -17.05 25.29
N HIS A 91 -16.15 -15.84 24.95
CA HIS A 91 -16.79 -14.98 23.95
C HIS A 91 -15.76 -14.49 22.95
N ILE A 92 -16.04 -14.67 21.66
CA ILE A 92 -15.15 -14.30 20.57
C ILE A 92 -15.85 -13.23 19.72
N PHE A 93 -15.19 -12.06 19.58
CA PHE A 93 -15.64 -10.96 18.77
C PHE A 93 -14.61 -10.72 17.68
N ILE A 94 -15.04 -10.74 16.42
CA ILE A 94 -14.17 -10.46 15.28
C ILE A 94 -14.78 -9.31 14.50
N ASP A 95 -14.05 -8.20 14.44
CA ASP A 95 -14.39 -7.05 13.62
C ASP A 95 -13.65 -7.09 12.28
N GLU A 96 -14.15 -6.37 11.28
CA GLU A 96 -13.61 -6.32 9.91
C GLU A 96 -13.43 -7.72 9.30
N PHE A 97 -14.39 -8.63 9.55
CA PHE A 97 -14.28 -10.03 9.16
C PHE A 97 -14.09 -10.24 7.65
N GLN A 98 -14.54 -9.29 6.80
CA GLN A 98 -14.33 -9.34 5.34
C GLN A 98 -12.85 -9.31 4.94
N ASP A 99 -11.95 -8.85 5.82
CA ASP A 99 -10.51 -8.78 5.57
C ASP A 99 -9.74 -10.00 6.11
N THR A 100 -10.45 -10.97 6.66
CA THR A 100 -9.88 -12.22 7.16
C THR A 100 -9.59 -13.19 6.01
N SER A 101 -8.37 -13.75 5.96
CA SER A 101 -8.05 -14.79 4.97
C SER A 101 -8.65 -16.15 5.34
N THR A 102 -8.81 -17.02 4.33
CA THR A 102 -9.30 -18.39 4.55
C THR A 102 -8.41 -19.17 5.53
N THR A 103 -7.09 -18.98 5.47
CA THR A 103 -6.14 -19.60 6.38
C THR A 103 -6.31 -19.10 7.81
N GLN A 104 -6.43 -17.77 8.00
CA GLN A 104 -6.66 -17.19 9.32
C GLN A 104 -7.95 -17.71 9.93
N TRP A 105 -9.04 -17.72 9.15
CA TRP A 105 -10.32 -18.24 9.62
C TRP A 105 -10.24 -19.72 9.97
N SER A 106 -9.64 -20.54 9.12
CA SER A 106 -9.46 -21.98 9.39
C SER A 106 -8.64 -22.23 10.65
N ASN A 107 -7.64 -21.42 10.92
CA ASN A 107 -6.86 -21.50 12.16
C ASN A 107 -7.68 -21.09 13.40
N MET A 108 -8.65 -20.20 13.26
CA MET A 108 -9.51 -19.78 14.37
C MET A 108 -10.68 -20.73 14.62
N LEU A 109 -11.10 -21.51 13.61
CA LEU A 109 -12.26 -22.40 13.69
C LEU A 109 -12.26 -23.34 14.91
N PRO A 110 -11.16 -23.97 15.30
CA PRO A 110 -11.17 -24.84 16.49
C PRO A 110 -11.52 -24.10 17.78
N LEU A 111 -11.07 -22.83 17.92
CA LEU A 111 -11.41 -22.00 19.09
C LEU A 111 -12.88 -21.57 19.05
N VAL A 112 -13.35 -21.18 17.87
CA VAL A 112 -14.74 -20.78 17.64
C VAL A 112 -15.69 -21.93 17.94
N GLU A 113 -15.40 -23.12 17.42
CA GLU A 113 -16.20 -24.32 17.64
C GLU A 113 -16.25 -24.71 19.13
N ASN A 114 -15.10 -24.69 19.79
CA ASN A 114 -15.02 -25.00 21.21
C ASN A 114 -15.85 -24.03 22.06
N SER A 115 -15.71 -22.71 21.79
CA SER A 115 -16.51 -21.68 22.46
C SER A 115 -18.01 -21.91 22.28
N LEU A 116 -18.46 -22.18 21.05
CA LEU A 116 -19.87 -22.41 20.73
C LEU A 116 -20.40 -23.73 21.34
N SER A 117 -19.59 -24.78 21.36
CA SER A 117 -19.95 -26.08 21.94
C SER A 117 -20.10 -26.02 23.47
N ASP A 118 -19.34 -25.13 24.11
CA ASP A 118 -19.47 -24.85 25.56
C ASP A 118 -20.69 -23.93 25.87
N GLY A 119 -21.49 -23.55 24.87
CA GLY A 119 -22.69 -22.71 25.04
C GLY A 119 -22.38 -21.21 25.11
N ASN A 120 -21.16 -20.81 24.73
CA ASN A 120 -20.73 -19.42 24.69
C ASN A 120 -21.09 -18.76 23.34
N SER A 121 -20.63 -17.53 23.10
CA SER A 121 -21.02 -16.76 21.91
C SER A 121 -19.84 -16.35 21.04
N VAL A 122 -20.10 -16.32 19.74
CA VAL A 122 -19.20 -15.77 18.72
C VAL A 122 -19.95 -14.70 17.93
N PHE A 123 -19.34 -13.55 17.76
CA PHE A 123 -19.92 -12.43 17.05
C PHE A 123 -18.95 -11.94 15.98
N LEU A 124 -19.37 -11.99 14.72
CA LEU A 124 -18.61 -11.55 13.55
C LEU A 124 -19.25 -10.29 13.00
N VAL A 125 -18.45 -9.27 12.78
CA VAL A 125 -18.89 -8.00 12.20
C VAL A 125 -18.04 -7.67 10.98
N GLY A 126 -18.67 -7.11 9.95
CA GLY A 126 -17.96 -6.68 8.76
C GLY A 126 -18.89 -6.14 7.68
N ASP A 127 -18.31 -5.59 6.66
CA ASP A 127 -19.01 -5.13 5.45
C ASP A 127 -18.24 -5.61 4.22
N VAL A 128 -18.82 -6.53 3.48
CA VAL A 128 -18.22 -7.12 2.26
C VAL A 128 -17.77 -6.07 1.27
N LYS A 129 -18.49 -4.92 1.18
CA LYS A 129 -18.18 -3.81 0.29
C LYS A 129 -16.90 -3.04 0.67
N GLN A 130 -16.44 -3.19 1.94
CA GLN A 130 -15.24 -2.55 2.47
C GLN A 130 -13.99 -3.42 2.36
N SER A 131 -14.09 -4.63 1.79
CA SER A 131 -12.93 -5.51 1.60
C SER A 131 -11.92 -4.89 0.63
N ILE A 132 -10.70 -4.62 1.12
CA ILE A 132 -9.60 -4.00 0.36
C ILE A 132 -8.29 -4.79 0.42
N TYR A 133 -8.26 -5.92 1.14
CA TYR A 133 -7.04 -6.71 1.37
C TYR A 133 -6.99 -8.04 0.61
N ARG A 134 -7.73 -8.17 -0.50
CA ARG A 134 -7.70 -9.39 -1.33
C ARG A 134 -6.28 -9.76 -1.80
N TRP A 135 -5.44 -8.77 -2.06
CA TRP A 135 -4.04 -8.95 -2.42
C TRP A 135 -3.18 -9.54 -1.28
N ARG A 136 -3.66 -9.49 -0.03
CA ARG A 136 -3.08 -10.17 1.15
C ARG A 136 -3.73 -11.51 1.44
N GLY A 137 -4.61 -12.00 0.58
CA GLY A 137 -5.31 -13.27 0.72
C GLY A 137 -6.59 -13.21 1.54
N SER A 138 -7.13 -12.00 1.83
CA SER A 138 -8.47 -11.90 2.41
C SER A 138 -9.53 -12.42 1.44
N GLU A 139 -10.58 -13.03 1.99
CA GLU A 139 -11.65 -13.63 1.22
C GLU A 139 -13.02 -13.11 1.69
N SER A 140 -13.48 -12.08 0.99
CA SER A 140 -14.75 -11.42 1.31
C SER A 140 -15.99 -12.32 1.16
N GLU A 141 -15.91 -13.37 0.32
CA GLU A 141 -16.96 -14.37 0.18
C GLU A 141 -17.20 -15.13 1.47
N GLN A 142 -16.24 -15.21 2.40
CA GLN A 142 -16.44 -15.82 3.72
C GLN A 142 -17.55 -15.14 4.51
N LEU A 143 -17.57 -13.79 4.48
CA LEU A 143 -18.63 -13.04 5.14
C LEU A 143 -19.94 -13.11 4.33
N ALA A 144 -19.88 -12.92 3.00
CA ALA A 144 -21.07 -12.93 2.14
C ALA A 144 -21.83 -14.24 2.17
N ASN A 145 -21.14 -15.35 2.31
CA ASN A 145 -21.73 -16.70 2.29
C ASN A 145 -21.86 -17.34 3.69
N PHE A 146 -21.45 -16.62 4.75
CA PHE A 146 -21.48 -17.16 6.10
C PHE A 146 -22.88 -17.69 6.47
N PRO A 147 -23.02 -18.85 7.08
CA PRO A 147 -22.00 -19.74 7.67
C PRO A 147 -21.38 -20.77 6.70
N ASN A 148 -21.64 -20.67 5.41
CA ASN A 148 -21.05 -21.57 4.43
C ASN A 148 -19.60 -21.17 4.14
N PRO A 149 -18.71 -22.14 3.87
CA PRO A 149 -17.36 -21.82 3.42
C PRO A 149 -17.40 -21.12 2.06
N PRO A 150 -16.42 -20.25 1.75
CA PRO A 150 -16.35 -19.59 0.45
C PRO A 150 -16.17 -20.61 -0.67
N LYS A 151 -16.72 -20.32 -1.85
CA LYS A 151 -16.63 -21.22 -3.02
C LYS A 151 -15.19 -21.42 -3.49
N SER A 152 -14.34 -20.45 -3.22
CA SER A 152 -12.88 -20.50 -3.50
C SER A 152 -12.13 -21.51 -2.64
N LEU A 153 -12.68 -21.93 -1.50
CA LEU A 153 -12.03 -22.90 -0.62
C LEU A 153 -12.14 -24.32 -1.22
N PRO A 154 -11.02 -24.97 -1.57
CA PRO A 154 -11.03 -26.33 -2.08
C PRO A 154 -11.74 -27.31 -1.15
N LYS A 155 -12.49 -28.23 -1.73
CA LYS A 155 -13.31 -29.17 -0.93
C LYS A 155 -12.51 -29.98 0.09
N HIS A 156 -11.25 -30.32 -0.21
CA HIS A 156 -10.38 -31.06 0.71
C HIS A 156 -9.91 -30.23 1.91
N LEU A 157 -10.03 -28.89 1.85
CA LEU A 157 -9.73 -28.00 2.96
C LEU A 157 -10.99 -27.61 3.77
N GLN A 158 -12.17 -28.02 3.30
CA GLN A 158 -13.41 -27.84 4.05
C GLN A 158 -13.48 -28.91 5.14
N THR A 159 -13.22 -28.50 6.37
CA THR A 159 -13.29 -29.37 7.54
C THR A 159 -14.74 -29.56 7.99
N GLU A 160 -15.00 -30.63 8.76
CA GLU A 160 -16.30 -30.83 9.42
C GLU A 160 -16.71 -29.63 10.26
N LYS A 161 -15.76 -28.93 10.85
CA LYS A 161 -15.97 -27.72 11.65
C LYS A 161 -16.63 -26.58 10.87
N HIS A 162 -16.28 -26.39 9.59
CA HIS A 162 -16.98 -25.44 8.72
C HIS A 162 -18.46 -25.81 8.53
N LEU A 163 -18.77 -27.10 8.46
CA LEU A 163 -20.14 -27.57 8.29
C LEU A 163 -20.95 -27.46 9.58
N GLN A 164 -20.31 -27.66 10.72
CA GLN A 164 -20.93 -27.58 12.03
C GLN A 164 -21.35 -26.17 12.44
N LEU A 165 -20.65 -25.13 11.92
CA LEU A 165 -21.02 -23.73 12.17
C LEU A 165 -22.48 -23.42 11.84
N LYS A 166 -23.07 -24.12 10.87
CA LYS A 166 -24.48 -23.96 10.51
C LYS A 166 -25.42 -24.26 11.67
N ASN A 167 -25.05 -25.20 12.54
CA ASN A 167 -25.87 -25.62 13.68
C ASN A 167 -25.92 -24.55 14.79
N PHE A 168 -24.89 -23.68 14.83
CA PHE A 168 -24.76 -22.61 15.82
C PHE A 168 -25.19 -21.25 15.27
N PHE A 169 -25.45 -21.14 13.96
CA PHE A 169 -25.77 -19.88 13.33
C PHE A 169 -27.19 -19.42 13.66
N ASN A 170 -27.30 -18.31 14.38
CA ASN A 170 -28.57 -17.76 14.82
C ASN A 170 -29.19 -16.74 13.85
N GLY A 171 -28.53 -16.46 12.73
CA GLY A 171 -28.98 -15.52 11.72
C GLY A 171 -28.04 -14.35 11.49
N LEU A 172 -28.36 -13.59 10.46
CA LEU A 172 -27.65 -12.36 10.08
C LEU A 172 -28.45 -11.15 10.54
N GLU A 173 -27.80 -10.26 11.28
CA GLU A 173 -28.36 -8.96 11.65
C GLU A 173 -27.73 -7.87 10.78
N ILE A 174 -28.57 -7.09 10.10
CA ILE A 174 -28.13 -5.98 9.26
C ILE A 174 -28.16 -4.71 10.08
N LEU A 175 -26.97 -4.07 10.23
CA LEU A 175 -26.84 -2.77 10.87
C LEU A 175 -27.18 -1.68 9.85
N ASP A 176 -28.45 -1.38 9.69
CA ASP A 176 -28.97 -0.48 8.66
C ASP A 176 -28.94 1.01 9.05
N THR A 177 -28.61 1.34 10.27
CA THR A 177 -28.65 2.72 10.77
C THR A 177 -27.26 3.37 10.74
N ASN A 178 -27.14 4.48 10.01
CA ASN A 178 -25.91 5.25 9.93
C ASN A 178 -25.88 6.35 10.99
N TYR A 179 -24.99 6.21 11.98
CA TYR A 179 -24.76 7.18 13.05
C TYR A 179 -23.66 8.19 12.72
N ARG A 180 -22.84 7.93 11.70
CA ARG A 180 -21.69 8.76 11.32
C ARG A 180 -22.10 9.98 10.51
N SER A 181 -22.88 9.76 9.46
CA SER A 181 -23.15 10.75 8.43
C SER A 181 -24.54 11.39 8.57
N VAL A 182 -24.69 12.59 8.03
CA VAL A 182 -25.97 13.31 7.97
C VAL A 182 -26.85 12.79 6.81
N GLU A 183 -28.13 13.13 6.84
CA GLU A 183 -29.18 12.55 6.00
C GLU A 183 -28.89 12.62 4.48
N ASN A 184 -28.46 13.78 3.95
CA ASN A 184 -28.21 13.94 2.52
C ASN A 184 -26.98 13.15 2.05
N ILE A 185 -25.96 12.97 2.91
CA ILE A 185 -24.78 12.12 2.60
C ILE A 185 -25.21 10.65 2.53
N VAL A 186 -26.02 10.19 3.49
CA VAL A 186 -26.54 8.81 3.50
C VAL A 186 -27.41 8.57 2.27
N SER A 187 -28.32 9.52 1.95
CA SER A 187 -29.20 9.41 0.78
C SER A 187 -28.42 9.34 -0.52
N PHE A 188 -27.38 10.18 -0.65
CA PHE A 188 -26.50 10.15 -1.82
C PHE A 188 -25.77 8.79 -1.94
N ASN A 189 -25.19 8.30 -0.84
CA ASN A 189 -24.51 7.01 -0.85
C ASN A 189 -25.46 5.87 -1.25
N ASN A 190 -26.69 5.86 -0.73
CA ASN A 190 -27.71 4.88 -1.11
C ASN A 190 -27.97 4.91 -2.62
N GLN A 191 -28.11 6.09 -3.22
CA GLN A 191 -28.32 6.24 -4.67
C GLN A 191 -27.13 5.74 -5.49
N VAL A 192 -25.90 6.06 -5.06
CA VAL A 192 -24.68 5.57 -5.71
C VAL A 192 -24.61 4.05 -5.66
N PHE A 193 -24.83 3.44 -4.50
CA PHE A 193 -24.80 1.99 -4.36
C PHE A 193 -25.95 1.30 -5.12
N GLU A 194 -27.11 1.92 -5.23
CA GLU A 194 -28.19 1.43 -6.08
C GLU A 194 -27.78 1.38 -7.56
N LEU A 195 -27.12 2.44 -8.06
CA LEU A 195 -26.64 2.48 -9.44
C LEU A 195 -25.52 1.47 -9.69
N LEU A 196 -24.60 1.33 -8.74
CA LEU A 196 -23.50 0.38 -8.83
C LEU A 196 -23.98 -1.06 -8.81
N SER A 197 -24.93 -1.42 -7.93
CA SER A 197 -25.47 -2.77 -7.84
C SER A 197 -26.11 -3.26 -9.15
N LYS A 198 -26.70 -2.34 -9.91
CA LYS A 198 -27.30 -2.64 -11.23
C LYS A 198 -26.27 -2.84 -12.36
N LYS A 199 -25.05 -2.34 -12.18
CA LYS A 199 -23.96 -2.40 -13.19
C LYS A 199 -22.92 -3.49 -12.92
N ILE A 200 -22.93 -4.05 -11.73
CA ILE A 200 -21.96 -5.06 -11.31
C ILE A 200 -22.32 -6.42 -11.90
N ASN A 201 -21.31 -7.29 -12.06
CA ASN A 201 -21.51 -8.66 -12.47
C ASN A 201 -22.44 -9.37 -11.47
N PRO A 202 -23.47 -10.09 -11.95
CA PRO A 202 -24.46 -10.80 -11.10
C PRO A 202 -23.85 -11.70 -10.02
N ASN A 203 -22.64 -12.20 -10.23
CA ASN A 203 -21.93 -13.01 -9.23
C ASN A 203 -21.61 -12.26 -7.93
N PHE A 204 -21.64 -10.93 -7.95
CA PHE A 204 -21.39 -10.07 -6.78
C PHE A 204 -22.66 -9.44 -6.19
N ASN A 205 -23.85 -9.87 -6.64
CA ASN A 205 -25.10 -9.28 -6.13
C ASN A 205 -25.25 -9.43 -4.61
N SER A 206 -24.82 -10.56 -4.04
CA SER A 206 -24.86 -10.79 -2.59
C SER A 206 -24.01 -9.79 -1.81
N PHE A 207 -22.99 -9.18 -2.42
CA PHE A 207 -22.15 -8.16 -1.77
C PHE A 207 -22.89 -6.85 -1.55
N PHE A 208 -23.96 -6.62 -2.31
CA PHE A 208 -24.76 -5.41 -2.26
C PHE A 208 -26.11 -5.61 -1.55
N GLU A 209 -26.37 -6.80 -1.01
CA GLU A 209 -27.53 -7.00 -0.16
C GLU A 209 -27.45 -6.14 1.09
N GLY A 210 -28.56 -5.49 1.46
CA GLY A 210 -28.63 -4.63 2.64
C GLY A 210 -27.80 -3.34 2.59
N TYR A 211 -27.46 -2.84 1.39
CA TYR A 211 -26.68 -1.60 1.23
C TYR A 211 -27.42 -0.35 1.68
N ILE A 212 -28.77 -0.37 1.75
CA ILE A 212 -29.57 0.78 2.11
C ILE A 212 -29.39 1.09 3.57
N GLN A 213 -28.94 2.32 3.87
CA GLN A 213 -28.76 2.81 5.23
C GLN A 213 -29.82 3.84 5.60
N LYS A 214 -30.24 3.83 6.86
CA LYS A 214 -31.15 4.81 7.46
C LYS A 214 -30.35 5.89 8.18
N PRO A 215 -30.57 7.17 7.90
CA PRO A 215 -29.87 8.23 8.62
C PRO A 215 -30.39 8.36 10.06
N ASN A 216 -29.48 8.35 11.05
CA ASN A 216 -29.81 8.69 12.42
C ASN A 216 -29.90 10.23 12.60
N LYS A 217 -28.99 10.98 11.97
CA LYS A 217 -28.87 12.45 12.08
C LYS A 217 -29.80 13.14 11.09
N LYS A 218 -31.11 13.08 11.32
CA LYS A 218 -32.12 13.72 10.48
C LYS A 218 -32.09 15.24 10.66
N GLY A 219 -32.45 15.97 9.58
CA GLY A 219 -32.57 17.44 9.57
C GLY A 219 -31.24 18.20 9.62
N LYS A 220 -30.09 17.52 9.67
CA LYS A 220 -28.77 18.12 9.48
C LYS A 220 -28.37 18.02 8.01
N LEU A 221 -27.90 19.15 7.44
CA LEU A 221 -27.44 19.20 6.06
C LEU A 221 -25.93 19.01 6.01
N GLY A 222 -25.47 18.07 5.19
CA GLY A 222 -24.10 17.95 4.72
C GLY A 222 -23.94 18.65 3.36
N TYR A 223 -22.73 18.67 2.87
CA TYR A 223 -22.39 19.24 1.57
C TYR A 223 -21.71 18.19 0.69
N LEU A 224 -22.13 18.13 -0.56
CA LEU A 224 -21.57 17.28 -1.61
C LEU A 224 -21.25 18.15 -2.81
N GLU A 225 -20.06 18.01 -3.35
CA GLU A 225 -19.59 18.74 -4.51
C GLU A 225 -18.83 17.79 -5.45
N PHE A 226 -19.09 17.89 -6.74
CA PHE A 226 -18.41 17.12 -7.79
C PHE A 226 -17.83 18.11 -8.80
N ASN A 227 -16.53 18.11 -8.94
CA ASN A 227 -15.84 18.94 -9.93
C ASN A 227 -15.34 18.03 -11.05
N ILE A 228 -15.87 18.23 -12.26
CA ILE A 228 -15.41 17.55 -13.47
C ILE A 228 -14.40 18.47 -14.13
N LEU A 229 -13.15 18.02 -14.21
CA LEU A 229 -12.06 18.80 -14.76
C LEU A 229 -11.85 18.48 -16.24
N PRO A 230 -11.39 19.46 -17.07
CA PRO A 230 -11.02 19.19 -18.45
C PRO A 230 -9.83 18.24 -18.53
N GLU A 231 -9.72 17.52 -19.63
CA GLU A 231 -8.61 16.57 -19.86
C GLU A 231 -7.27 17.30 -20.13
N GLU A 232 -7.34 18.50 -20.70
CA GLU A 232 -6.17 19.35 -20.96
C GLU A 232 -5.60 19.87 -19.63
N ASN A 233 -4.30 19.67 -19.42
CA ASN A 233 -3.57 20.03 -18.19
C ASN A 233 -4.24 19.50 -16.90
N TYR A 234 -4.85 18.32 -16.99
CA TYR A 234 -5.64 17.72 -15.92
C TYR A 234 -4.91 17.74 -14.58
N HIS A 235 -3.64 17.37 -14.58
CA HIS A 235 -2.83 17.23 -13.35
C HIS A 235 -2.66 18.55 -12.60
N GLU A 236 -2.25 19.60 -13.31
CA GLU A 236 -2.06 20.93 -12.74
C GLU A 236 -3.38 21.54 -12.28
N THR A 237 -4.40 21.42 -13.13
CA THR A 237 -5.76 21.89 -12.80
C THR A 237 -6.32 21.20 -11.58
N GLN A 238 -6.08 19.90 -11.41
CA GLN A 238 -6.52 19.12 -10.26
C GLN A 238 -5.90 19.63 -8.95
N LEU A 239 -4.60 19.88 -8.93
CA LEU A 239 -3.89 20.40 -7.76
C LEU A 239 -4.36 21.80 -7.37
N GLU A 240 -4.57 22.67 -8.38
CA GLU A 240 -5.09 24.01 -8.13
C GLU A 240 -6.52 24.01 -7.58
N GLU A 241 -7.41 23.21 -8.17
CA GLU A 241 -8.80 23.10 -7.68
C GLU A 241 -8.84 22.50 -6.27
N LEU A 242 -8.01 21.51 -5.99
CA LEU A 242 -7.88 20.94 -4.65
C LEU A 242 -7.46 22.02 -3.64
N ALA A 243 -6.43 22.81 -3.95
CA ALA A 243 -5.97 23.88 -3.07
C ALA A 243 -7.05 24.94 -2.84
N LYS A 244 -7.81 25.31 -3.88
CA LYS A 244 -8.95 26.24 -3.76
C LYS A 244 -10.03 25.68 -2.83
N VAL A 245 -10.37 24.39 -2.96
CA VAL A 245 -11.35 23.73 -2.10
C VAL A 245 -10.89 23.73 -0.64
N VAL A 246 -9.62 23.37 -0.39
CA VAL A 246 -9.05 23.36 0.97
C VAL A 246 -9.03 24.77 1.56
N ALA A 247 -8.52 25.76 0.83
CA ALA A 247 -8.49 27.15 1.27
C ALA A 247 -9.90 27.66 1.63
N ARG A 248 -10.88 27.43 0.76
CA ARG A 248 -12.30 27.80 1.00
C ARG A 248 -12.85 27.14 2.28
N LYS A 249 -12.48 25.86 2.57
CA LYS A 249 -12.93 25.20 3.80
C LYS A 249 -12.29 25.82 5.04
N ILE A 250 -11.02 26.21 4.96
CA ILE A 250 -10.32 26.91 6.05
C ILE A 250 -10.96 28.29 6.30
N GLU A 251 -11.24 29.06 5.24
CA GLU A 251 -11.95 30.35 5.33
C GLU A 251 -13.35 30.25 5.99
N LEU A 252 -14.02 29.12 5.82
CA LEU A 252 -15.28 28.80 6.48
C LEU A 252 -15.11 28.30 7.93
N ASN A 253 -13.97 28.59 8.56
CA ASN A 253 -13.63 28.22 9.94
C ASN A 253 -13.49 26.69 10.21
N ASN A 254 -13.31 25.85 9.19
CA ASN A 254 -12.88 24.49 9.43
C ASN A 254 -11.38 24.49 9.77
N LYS A 255 -10.99 23.69 10.74
CA LYS A 255 -9.57 23.55 11.08
C LYS A 255 -8.90 22.61 10.05
N PRO A 256 -7.65 22.83 9.66
CA PRO A 256 -6.93 21.93 8.77
C PRO A 256 -7.04 20.45 9.18
N LYS A 257 -6.93 20.14 10.46
CA LYS A 257 -7.07 18.78 11.01
C LYS A 257 -8.45 18.12 10.80
N ASP A 258 -9.46 18.89 10.41
CA ASP A 258 -10.82 18.38 10.13
C ASP A 258 -10.99 18.07 8.63
N ILE A 259 -9.94 18.28 7.82
CA ILE A 259 -9.92 18.06 6.37
C ILE A 259 -9.11 16.81 6.09
N LEU A 260 -9.71 15.82 5.42
CA LEU A 260 -9.04 14.61 4.97
C LEU A 260 -9.05 14.54 3.45
N ILE A 261 -7.89 14.37 2.84
CA ILE A 261 -7.72 14.17 1.40
C ILE A 261 -7.39 12.68 1.16
N LEU A 262 -8.23 12.02 0.38
CA LEU A 262 -8.03 10.62 0.00
C LEU A 262 -7.57 10.52 -1.44
N THR A 263 -6.53 9.75 -1.68
CA THR A 263 -5.97 9.49 -3.01
C THR A 263 -5.89 7.99 -3.28
N ARG A 264 -5.75 7.60 -4.55
CA ARG A 264 -5.63 6.20 -4.93
C ARG A 264 -4.20 5.66 -4.82
N GLY A 265 -3.19 6.52 -4.90
CA GLY A 265 -1.77 6.13 -4.91
C GLY A 265 -0.90 7.06 -4.09
N ASN A 266 0.19 6.52 -3.57
CA ASN A 266 1.11 7.24 -2.69
C ASN A 266 1.89 8.35 -3.42
N ASP A 267 2.15 8.16 -4.73
CA ASP A 267 2.82 9.19 -5.53
C ASP A 267 2.01 10.49 -5.57
N VAL A 268 0.67 10.36 -5.69
CA VAL A 268 -0.25 11.50 -5.67
C VAL A 268 -0.28 12.17 -4.30
N VAL A 269 -0.14 11.40 -3.20
CA VAL A 269 -0.04 11.97 -1.84
C VAL A 269 1.19 12.87 -1.71
N ALA A 270 2.35 12.40 -2.18
CA ALA A 270 3.59 13.19 -2.11
C ALA A 270 3.47 14.50 -2.90
N GLU A 271 2.89 14.45 -4.09
CA GLU A 271 2.67 15.60 -4.95
C GLU A 271 1.71 16.62 -4.33
N ILE A 272 0.54 16.17 -3.84
CA ILE A 272 -0.42 17.04 -3.15
C ILE A 272 0.22 17.67 -1.91
N THR A 273 0.98 16.89 -1.15
CA THR A 273 1.67 17.39 0.05
C THR A 273 2.65 18.50 -0.29
N ALA A 274 3.48 18.31 -1.30
CA ALA A 274 4.42 19.33 -1.78
C ALA A 274 3.68 20.60 -2.24
N PHE A 275 2.66 20.42 -3.08
CA PHE A 275 1.88 21.53 -3.66
C PHE A 275 1.15 22.37 -2.61
N LEU A 276 0.49 21.74 -1.63
CA LEU A 276 -0.20 22.45 -0.55
C LEU A 276 0.79 23.13 0.41
N THR A 277 1.93 22.50 0.66
CA THR A 277 3.00 23.09 1.48
C THR A 277 3.56 24.36 0.84
N ASP A 278 3.80 24.35 -0.47
CA ASP A 278 4.25 25.53 -1.23
C ASP A 278 3.23 26.68 -1.16
N LYS A 279 1.95 26.38 -0.97
CA LYS A 279 0.88 27.36 -0.73
C LYS A 279 0.70 27.71 0.75
N ASN A 280 1.61 27.34 1.63
CA ASN A 280 1.54 27.55 3.09
C ASN A 280 0.32 26.92 3.77
N ILE A 281 -0.23 25.84 3.21
CA ILE A 281 -1.27 25.04 3.83
C ILE A 281 -0.59 23.88 4.57
N PRO A 282 -0.72 23.78 5.91
CA PRO A 282 -0.07 22.70 6.66
C PRO A 282 -0.70 21.35 6.32
N VAL A 283 0.12 20.37 5.92
CA VAL A 283 -0.32 19.02 5.54
C VAL A 283 0.45 17.97 6.33
N ILE A 284 -0.25 16.92 6.76
CA ILE A 284 0.35 15.72 7.33
C ILE A 284 0.01 14.52 6.47
N SER A 285 1.02 13.83 5.97
CA SER A 285 0.82 12.55 5.31
C SER A 285 1.99 11.61 5.63
N SER A 286 1.70 10.31 5.72
CA SER A 286 2.74 9.31 5.95
C SER A 286 3.82 9.32 4.85
N GLU A 287 3.43 9.54 3.60
CA GLU A 287 4.36 9.60 2.46
C GLU A 287 5.04 10.96 2.36
N GLY A 288 4.33 12.06 2.62
CA GLY A 288 4.89 13.42 2.57
C GLY A 288 5.95 13.66 3.63
N LEU A 289 5.92 12.91 4.73
CA LEU A 289 6.88 12.99 5.82
C LEU A 289 8.13 12.13 5.61
N LEU A 290 8.18 11.30 4.57
CA LEU A 290 9.35 10.48 4.29
C LEU A 290 10.56 11.35 3.92
N LEU A 291 11.70 11.09 4.54
CA LEU A 291 12.95 11.82 4.30
C LEU A 291 13.38 11.80 2.84
N LYS A 292 13.12 10.69 2.13
CA LYS A 292 13.41 10.54 0.70
C LYS A 292 12.66 11.52 -0.21
N ASN A 293 11.59 12.14 0.27
CA ASN A 293 10.76 13.08 -0.50
C ASN A 293 11.21 14.55 -0.30
N SER A 294 12.06 14.81 0.70
CA SER A 294 12.62 16.14 0.91
C SER A 294 13.68 16.48 -0.16
N PRO A 295 13.50 17.55 -0.95
CA PRO A 295 14.49 17.99 -1.94
C PRO A 295 15.86 18.23 -1.32
N LYS A 296 15.92 18.82 -0.11
CA LYS A 296 17.16 19.11 0.60
C LYS A 296 17.90 17.84 1.02
N VAL A 297 17.19 16.85 1.57
CA VAL A 297 17.76 15.53 1.93
C VAL A 297 18.27 14.82 0.68
N CYS A 298 17.50 14.84 -0.39
CA CYS A 298 17.91 14.25 -1.67
C CYS A 298 19.14 14.94 -2.27
N LEU A 299 19.25 16.27 -2.15
CA LEU A 299 20.44 17.00 -2.58
C LEU A 299 21.67 16.59 -1.75
N LEU A 300 21.55 16.48 -0.42
CA LEU A 300 22.66 16.01 0.42
C LEU A 300 23.12 14.60 0.02
N MET A 301 22.20 13.68 -0.23
CA MET A 301 22.53 12.33 -0.70
C MET A 301 23.12 12.33 -2.11
N ALA A 302 22.66 13.20 -3.00
CA ALA A 302 23.21 13.35 -4.35
C ALA A 302 24.66 13.90 -4.31
N LEU A 303 24.94 14.89 -3.47
CA LEU A 303 26.29 15.44 -3.24
C LEU A 303 27.22 14.37 -2.64
N LEU A 304 26.72 13.60 -1.67
CA LEU A 304 27.48 12.51 -1.08
C LEU A 304 27.83 11.44 -2.12
N ASN A 305 26.83 10.99 -2.89
CA ASN A 305 27.03 10.03 -3.97
C ASN A 305 28.04 10.54 -5.01
N TYR A 306 27.92 11.80 -5.40
CA TYR A 306 28.84 12.41 -6.34
C TYR A 306 30.29 12.41 -5.80
N GLN A 307 30.48 12.74 -4.53
CA GLN A 307 31.82 12.77 -3.92
C GLN A 307 32.54 11.41 -4.01
N TYR A 308 31.81 10.31 -3.85
CA TYR A 308 32.39 8.97 -3.88
C TYR A 308 32.37 8.30 -5.26
N GLN A 309 31.47 8.71 -6.16
CA GLN A 309 31.25 8.06 -7.47
C GLN A 309 31.49 9.00 -8.67
N LYS A 310 32.10 10.16 -8.45
CA LYS A 310 32.43 11.08 -9.54
C LYS A 310 33.33 10.40 -10.59
N GLY A 311 33.10 10.73 -11.85
CA GLY A 311 33.85 10.15 -12.97
C GLY A 311 33.50 8.71 -13.32
N GLN A 312 32.53 8.08 -12.60
CA GLN A 312 32.16 6.69 -12.85
C GLN A 312 30.84 6.54 -13.62
N ASN A 313 29.95 7.53 -13.56
CA ASN A 313 28.59 7.35 -14.03
C ASN A 313 27.88 8.67 -14.37
N THR A 314 27.42 8.80 -15.60
CA THR A 314 26.60 9.94 -16.08
C THR A 314 25.29 10.06 -15.27
N GLN A 315 24.74 8.96 -14.77
CA GLN A 315 23.53 8.96 -13.96
C GLN A 315 23.72 9.70 -12.63
N VAL A 316 24.92 9.62 -12.03
CA VAL A 316 25.26 10.36 -10.81
C VAL A 316 25.28 11.87 -11.09
N ASN A 317 25.87 12.28 -12.21
CA ASN A 317 25.87 13.67 -12.63
C ASN A 317 24.44 14.18 -12.91
N ALA A 318 23.63 13.40 -13.61
CA ALA A 318 22.23 13.73 -13.89
C ALA A 318 21.39 13.86 -12.61
N THR A 319 21.61 12.96 -11.64
CA THR A 319 20.93 13.01 -10.35
C THR A 319 21.32 14.26 -9.56
N LEU A 320 22.61 14.59 -9.52
CA LEU A 320 23.11 15.80 -8.87
C LEU A 320 22.53 17.05 -9.54
N TRP A 321 22.59 17.13 -10.87
CA TRP A 321 22.04 18.24 -11.64
C TRP A 321 20.54 18.44 -11.36
N TYR A 322 19.74 17.35 -11.38
CA TYR A 322 18.31 17.42 -11.08
C TYR A 322 18.04 18.05 -9.71
N TRP A 323 18.74 17.62 -8.67
CA TRP A 323 18.54 18.15 -7.33
C TRP A 323 19.09 19.56 -7.13
N VAL A 324 20.17 19.93 -7.87
CA VAL A 324 20.66 21.31 -7.93
C VAL A 324 19.58 22.25 -8.49
N GLN A 325 18.94 21.86 -9.59
CA GLN A 325 17.82 22.63 -10.17
C GLN A 325 16.60 22.68 -9.25
N LYS A 326 16.24 21.54 -8.64
CA LYS A 326 15.10 21.45 -7.75
C LYS A 326 15.23 22.32 -6.49
N ASN A 327 16.43 22.62 -6.07
CA ASN A 327 16.72 23.52 -4.95
C ASN A 327 16.99 24.97 -5.40
N ASN A 328 16.64 25.32 -6.64
CA ASN A 328 16.79 26.66 -7.22
C ASN A 328 18.23 27.18 -7.19
N LEU A 329 19.21 26.28 -7.28
CA LEU A 329 20.60 26.67 -7.49
C LEU A 329 20.82 26.90 -8.99
N GLU A 330 20.94 28.17 -9.39
CA GLU A 330 21.12 28.58 -10.79
C GLU A 330 22.52 28.22 -11.33
N ILE A 331 22.82 26.93 -11.35
CA ILE A 331 24.09 26.37 -11.77
C ILE A 331 23.83 25.34 -12.86
N SER A 332 24.58 25.47 -13.96
CA SER A 332 24.53 24.49 -15.05
C SER A 332 25.90 23.86 -15.25
N PHE A 333 25.95 22.57 -15.50
CA PHE A 333 27.17 21.86 -15.87
C PHE A 333 26.87 20.75 -16.90
N ASP A 334 27.89 20.34 -17.64
CA ASP A 334 27.76 19.27 -18.63
C ASP A 334 27.60 17.92 -17.92
N LEU A 335 26.46 17.29 -18.14
CA LEU A 335 26.13 15.99 -17.53
C LEU A 335 27.04 14.85 -18.01
N THR A 336 27.63 14.98 -19.18
CA THR A 336 28.50 13.98 -19.81
C THR A 336 29.98 14.17 -19.46
N ASP A 337 30.33 15.32 -18.90
CA ASP A 337 31.68 15.60 -18.43
C ASP A 337 31.94 14.91 -17.10
N LEU A 338 32.65 13.79 -17.17
CA LEU A 338 33.01 12.98 -15.98
C LEU A 338 34.36 13.43 -15.38
N GLU A 339 35.13 14.28 -16.05
CA GLU A 339 36.44 14.74 -15.59
C GLU A 339 36.33 16.01 -14.74
N SER A 340 35.36 16.88 -15.03
CA SER A 340 35.14 18.11 -14.29
C SER A 340 34.71 17.87 -12.86
N ASN A 341 35.19 18.71 -11.96
CA ASN A 341 34.73 18.70 -10.56
C ASN A 341 33.52 19.61 -10.38
N HIS A 342 32.31 19.05 -10.58
CA HIS A 342 31.07 19.81 -10.49
C HIS A 342 30.83 20.41 -9.10
N LEU A 343 31.42 19.84 -8.04
CA LEU A 343 31.35 20.43 -6.69
C LEU A 343 32.02 21.82 -6.64
N GLN A 344 33.05 22.03 -7.43
CA GLN A 344 33.69 23.35 -7.48
C GLN A 344 32.79 24.40 -8.15
N LEU A 345 31.92 23.98 -9.09
CA LEU A 345 30.93 24.87 -9.70
C LEU A 345 29.80 25.19 -8.69
N ILE A 346 29.36 24.21 -7.92
CA ILE A 346 28.31 24.38 -6.90
C ILE A 346 28.83 25.22 -5.72
N PHE A 347 30.10 25.03 -5.33
CA PHE A 347 30.73 25.67 -4.18
C PHE A 347 32.02 26.40 -4.59
N PRO A 348 31.96 27.50 -5.39
CA PRO A 348 33.14 28.14 -5.98
C PRO A 348 34.10 28.70 -4.93
N ASN A 349 33.60 29.07 -3.74
CA ASN A 349 34.38 29.69 -2.68
C ASN A 349 34.88 28.69 -1.62
N GLN A 350 34.66 27.40 -1.82
CA GLN A 350 34.99 26.37 -0.84
C GLN A 350 36.19 25.52 -1.27
N ASN A 351 36.96 25.04 -0.31
CA ASN A 351 38.07 24.15 -0.58
C ASN A 351 37.61 22.70 -0.70
N ILE A 352 37.37 22.26 -1.95
CA ILE A 352 36.85 20.91 -2.26
C ILE A 352 37.86 19.80 -1.95
N GLU A 353 39.18 20.08 -1.98
CA GLU A 353 40.22 19.07 -1.72
C GLU A 353 40.13 18.53 -0.30
N LYS A 354 39.74 19.38 0.66
CA LYS A 354 39.54 18.97 2.06
C LYS A 354 38.42 17.99 2.26
N LEU A 355 37.52 17.81 1.31
CA LEU A 355 36.43 16.83 1.43
C LEU A 355 36.97 15.38 1.47
N ALA A 356 38.10 15.12 0.79
CA ALA A 356 38.69 13.79 0.73
C ALA A 356 39.13 13.22 2.08
N THR A 357 39.35 14.09 3.09
CA THR A 357 39.83 13.69 4.43
C THR A 357 38.70 13.54 5.46
N LYS A 358 37.44 13.85 5.07
CA LYS A 358 36.29 13.85 5.98
C LYS A 358 35.59 12.51 6.00
N SER A 359 35.05 12.15 7.15
CA SER A 359 34.11 11.02 7.29
C SER A 359 32.81 11.29 6.54
N VAL A 360 32.01 10.25 6.31
CA VAL A 360 30.69 10.36 5.63
C VAL A 360 29.78 11.36 6.35
N PHE A 361 29.73 11.29 7.67
CA PHE A 361 28.92 12.19 8.48
C PHE A 361 29.40 13.65 8.37
N GLU A 362 30.71 13.87 8.50
CA GLU A 362 31.30 15.22 8.36
C GLU A 362 31.09 15.81 6.96
N LEU A 363 31.04 14.96 5.90
CA LEU A 363 30.70 15.41 4.56
C LEU A 363 29.26 15.91 4.50
N LEU A 364 28.31 15.16 5.03
CA LEU A 364 26.90 15.56 5.08
C LEU A 364 26.73 16.89 5.83
N GLU A 365 27.34 17.03 7.00
CA GLU A 365 27.34 18.29 7.76
C GLU A 365 27.97 19.45 6.98
N THR A 366 29.09 19.19 6.31
CA THR A 366 29.78 20.20 5.52
C THR A 366 28.91 20.69 4.35
N PHE A 367 28.26 19.77 3.62
CA PHE A 367 27.38 20.13 2.53
C PHE A 367 26.13 20.90 3.04
N ALA A 368 25.53 20.45 4.14
CA ALA A 368 24.39 21.14 4.74
C ALA A 368 24.77 22.57 5.19
N PHE A 369 25.95 22.74 5.78
CA PHE A 369 26.46 24.04 6.16
C PHE A 369 26.70 24.95 4.95
N TRP A 370 27.36 24.45 3.91
CA TRP A 370 27.61 25.22 2.69
C TRP A 370 26.36 25.64 1.92
N LEU A 371 25.28 24.84 2.05
CA LEU A 371 23.95 25.12 1.46
C LEU A 371 23.08 26.01 2.35
N GLY A 372 23.54 26.41 3.54
CA GLY A 372 22.75 27.23 4.48
C GLY A 372 21.54 26.51 5.08
N PHE A 373 21.52 25.16 5.11
CA PHE A 373 20.37 24.40 5.58
C PHE A 373 20.14 24.49 7.10
N TYR A 374 21.07 25.08 7.83
CA TYR A 374 20.93 25.36 9.26
C TYR A 374 20.41 26.77 9.57
N GLU A 375 20.27 27.64 8.57
CA GLU A 375 19.81 29.02 8.79
C GLU A 375 18.32 29.10 9.14
N ASN A 376 17.55 28.13 8.70
CA ASN A 376 16.12 28.00 9.02
C ASN A 376 15.84 26.62 9.61
N GLU A 377 14.93 26.55 10.58
CA GLU A 377 14.47 25.28 11.13
C GLU A 377 13.77 24.46 10.04
N ASP A 378 14.35 23.31 9.73
CA ASP A 378 13.80 22.36 8.73
C ASP A 378 13.67 21.00 9.38
N ALA A 379 12.45 20.56 9.59
CA ALA A 379 12.14 19.29 10.25
C ALA A 379 12.74 18.08 9.53
N PHE A 380 12.80 18.11 8.19
CA PHE A 380 13.40 17.03 7.41
C PHE A 380 14.90 16.96 7.58
N ILE A 381 15.58 18.10 7.59
CA ILE A 381 17.03 18.19 7.81
C ILE A 381 17.36 17.70 9.23
N SER A 382 16.62 18.16 10.23
CA SER A 382 16.78 17.74 11.62
C SER A 382 16.57 16.24 11.79
N ALA A 383 15.51 15.68 11.23
CA ALA A 383 15.22 14.25 11.28
C ALA A 383 16.26 13.43 10.52
N PHE A 384 16.74 13.91 9.37
CA PHE A 384 17.78 13.25 8.60
C PHE A 384 19.09 13.16 9.40
N PHE A 385 19.53 14.26 10.02
CA PHE A 385 20.76 14.25 10.82
C PHE A 385 20.62 13.40 12.08
N ASN A 386 19.47 13.41 12.76
CA ASN A 386 19.21 12.51 13.90
C ASN A 386 19.34 11.05 13.46
N THR A 387 18.75 10.69 12.32
CA THR A 387 18.84 9.35 11.74
C THR A 387 20.29 8.98 11.36
N ALA A 388 21.04 9.92 10.77
CA ALA A 388 22.45 9.73 10.43
C ALA A 388 23.31 9.55 11.69
N ILE A 389 23.08 10.36 12.73
CA ILE A 389 23.77 10.23 14.04
C ILE A 389 23.48 8.85 14.64
N GLU A 390 22.23 8.40 14.63
CA GLU A 390 21.88 7.08 15.15
C GLU A 390 22.59 5.96 14.38
N TYR A 391 22.65 6.03 13.06
CA TYR A 391 23.38 5.08 12.24
C TYR A 391 24.87 5.07 12.60
N PHE A 392 25.56 6.20 12.54
CA PHE A 392 26.99 6.27 12.76
C PHE A 392 27.41 6.07 14.24
N SER A 393 26.49 6.19 15.18
CA SER A 393 26.73 5.80 16.58
C SER A 393 26.84 4.28 16.77
N LYS A 394 26.22 3.51 15.89
CA LYS A 394 26.18 2.04 15.93
C LYS A 394 27.12 1.38 14.92
N HIS A 395 27.52 2.12 13.87
CA HIS A 395 28.28 1.61 12.74
C HIS A 395 29.45 2.57 12.43
N SER A 396 30.65 2.03 12.33
CA SER A 396 31.85 2.76 11.91
C SER A 396 32.17 2.59 10.42
N ASP A 397 31.15 2.21 9.64
CA ASP A 397 31.28 1.81 8.25
C ASP A 397 31.45 3.01 7.33
N GLY A 398 32.01 2.75 6.13
CA GLY A 398 32.22 3.75 5.11
C GLY A 398 30.95 4.06 4.28
N TYR A 399 31.17 4.85 3.21
CA TYR A 399 30.09 5.32 2.34
C TYR A 399 29.18 4.20 1.78
N ASN A 400 29.77 3.10 1.26
CA ASN A 400 28.99 2.05 0.62
C ASN A 400 27.95 1.45 1.58
N ALA A 401 28.35 1.14 2.81
CA ALA A 401 27.45 0.57 3.83
C ALA A 401 26.33 1.56 4.21
N PHE A 402 26.65 2.86 4.35
CA PHE A 402 25.64 3.88 4.61
C PHE A 402 24.68 4.07 3.44
N ALA A 403 25.20 4.06 2.19
CA ALA A 403 24.37 4.19 0.99
C ALA A 403 23.41 3.00 0.81
N ASP A 404 23.90 1.79 1.05
CA ASP A 404 23.07 0.58 1.01
C ASP A 404 22.01 0.61 2.10
N TRP A 405 22.40 0.91 3.34
CA TRP A 405 21.46 1.07 4.44
C TRP A 405 20.40 2.14 4.17
N TRP A 406 20.80 3.31 3.62
CA TRP A 406 19.86 4.36 3.22
C TRP A 406 18.85 3.85 2.19
N ASN A 407 19.33 3.16 1.14
CA ASN A 407 18.47 2.61 0.10
C ASN A 407 17.44 1.60 0.64
N ASP A 408 17.82 0.77 1.60
CA ASP A 408 16.96 -0.22 2.23
C ASP A 408 15.91 0.41 3.17
N ASN A 409 16.25 1.53 3.81
CA ASN A 409 15.43 2.14 4.86
C ASN A 409 14.71 3.44 4.44
N LYS A 410 15.11 4.12 3.37
CA LYS A 410 14.53 5.42 2.93
C LYS A 410 13.00 5.42 2.78
N ASN A 411 12.37 4.26 2.58
CA ASN A 411 10.91 4.10 2.49
C ASN A 411 10.21 4.02 3.86
N LYS A 412 10.98 4.05 4.95
CA LYS A 412 10.46 3.96 6.33
C LYS A 412 10.88 5.15 7.19
N LEU A 413 11.94 5.85 6.78
CA LEU A 413 12.48 7.00 7.52
C LEU A 413 11.61 8.22 7.25
N ALA A 414 11.00 8.74 8.31
CA ALA A 414 10.06 9.85 8.24
C ALA A 414 10.32 10.87 9.36
N VAL A 415 9.84 12.09 9.15
CA VAL A 415 9.77 13.11 10.20
C VAL A 415 8.74 12.68 11.24
N GLU A 416 9.08 12.70 12.51
CA GLU A 416 8.13 12.49 13.60
C GLU A 416 7.23 13.73 13.74
N THR A 417 5.92 13.52 13.64
CA THR A 417 4.96 14.61 13.90
C THR A 417 4.45 14.53 15.32
N PRO A 418 4.30 15.68 16.01
CA PRO A 418 3.54 15.70 17.25
C PRO A 418 2.10 15.23 16.97
N GLY A 419 1.58 14.31 17.78
CA GLY A 419 0.29 13.66 17.59
C GLY A 419 -0.97 14.57 17.62
N GLU A 420 -0.81 15.90 17.69
CA GLU A 420 -1.88 16.90 17.74
C GLU A 420 -1.68 18.03 16.72
N ALA A 421 -0.93 17.83 15.66
CA ALA A 421 -0.69 18.89 14.70
C ALA A 421 -2.01 19.31 13.98
N ASN A 422 -2.25 20.62 13.89
CA ASN A 422 -3.37 21.19 13.15
C ASN A 422 -3.02 21.33 11.67
N ALA A 423 -3.09 20.21 10.93
CA ALA A 423 -2.77 20.12 9.52
C ALA A 423 -3.77 19.21 8.79
N VAL A 424 -3.86 19.39 7.47
CA VAL A 424 -4.72 18.61 6.57
C VAL A 424 -4.24 17.18 6.44
#